data_6cd35ff9c1e6b8907dc57fcc4fca740f
#
_entry.id   6cd35ff9c1e6b8907dc57fcc4fca740f
#
_cell.length_a   1.000
_cell.length_b   1.000
_cell.length_c   1.000
_cell.angle_alpha   90.00
_cell.angle_beta   90.00
_cell.angle_gamma   90.00
#
_symmetry.space_group_name_H-M   'P 1'
#
loop_
_entity.id
_entity.type
_entity.pdbx_description
1 polymer ?
#
loop_
_entity_poly.entity_id
_entity_poly.type
_entity_poly.pdbx_seq_one_letter_code
_entity_poly.pdbx_strand_id
1 'polypeptide(L)'
;MIDLIDLRRRLHRTPELALHLPKTRQLLLDALAPLGLQVHTSESCSSLAVVIPGAGPGPTVLLRGDMDGLPVAEESGEEFASTNGSMHACGHDLHMAGLVGAVHELHRRRDEFRGDVLAVFQPGEEGAGGAELMISEKTHLITGQKPIASYGVHVLSFVESGMFTCREGEVMGAAMLFELELLGRGGHAARPHTALDPVSTAALVVQAIQTFVAQNSSPGDPIVVTVGSLTAGTAANVIPSRALLKVSLRTTTHEKARRSFEKIRGIASAIAEAFGLGLRAEVGPDLGPTVTDADGASLVRSTVTELYGAERYRELVVPEMISEDFSLFLEETGGAFVLVGAAMPGEPQTQPTNHSPEARFDDSVVPDVTSLLAELAIRQLNSATNGTKR
;
A
#
# COMPACT_ATOMS: atom_id res chain seq x y z
N MET A 1 18.64 -4.52 -24.54
CA MET A 1 18.19 -4.76 -23.15
C MET A 1 17.73 -3.42 -22.61
N ILE A 2 16.59 -3.34 -21.96
CA ILE A 2 16.10 -2.07 -21.39
C ILE A 2 16.98 -1.67 -20.20
N ASP A 3 17.28 -0.38 -20.09
CA ASP A 3 17.93 0.19 -18.91
C ASP A 3 16.84 0.49 -17.86
N LEU A 4 16.72 -0.37 -16.85
CA LEU A 4 15.72 -0.27 -15.81
C LEU A 4 15.98 0.89 -14.84
N ILE A 5 17.23 1.25 -14.64
CA ILE A 5 17.61 2.38 -13.79
C ILE A 5 17.23 3.70 -14.48
N ASP A 6 17.50 3.83 -15.78
CA ASP A 6 17.03 4.99 -16.55
C ASP A 6 15.50 5.07 -16.56
N LEU A 7 14.80 3.95 -16.76
CA LEU A 7 13.34 3.91 -16.70
C LEU A 7 12.83 4.38 -15.34
N ARG A 8 13.37 3.85 -14.24
CA ARG A 8 13.03 4.27 -12.87
C ARG A 8 13.19 5.78 -12.70
N ARG A 9 14.33 6.33 -13.09
CA ARG A 9 14.64 7.76 -12.95
C ARG A 9 13.74 8.65 -13.83
N ARG A 10 13.32 8.16 -14.99
CA ARG A 10 12.34 8.85 -15.85
C ARG A 10 10.96 8.88 -15.24
N LEU A 11 10.51 7.78 -14.65
CA LEU A 11 9.25 7.69 -13.89
C LEU A 11 9.28 8.65 -12.69
N HIS A 12 10.40 8.67 -11.95
CA HIS A 12 10.58 9.53 -10.78
C HIS A 12 10.48 11.03 -11.09
N ARG A 13 10.95 11.48 -12.27
CA ARG A 13 10.89 12.89 -12.69
C ARG A 13 9.46 13.41 -12.92
N THR A 14 8.51 12.55 -13.16
CA THR A 14 7.16 12.94 -13.59
C THR A 14 6.06 12.16 -12.85
N PRO A 15 6.07 12.15 -11.51
CA PRO A 15 5.05 11.46 -10.73
C PRO A 15 3.69 12.12 -10.98
N GLU A 16 2.67 11.27 -11.09
CA GLU A 16 1.27 11.67 -11.24
C GLU A 16 0.46 11.06 -10.09
N LEU A 17 -0.73 11.59 -9.81
CA LEU A 17 -1.50 11.27 -8.60
C LEU A 17 -2.76 10.48 -8.91
N ALA A 18 -3.12 9.59 -8.00
CA ALA A 18 -4.38 8.85 -8.01
C ALA A 18 -4.57 7.94 -9.25
N LEU A 19 -5.72 8.00 -9.92
CA LEU A 19 -6.12 7.03 -10.94
C LEU A 19 -5.70 7.39 -12.37
N HIS A 20 -5.45 8.67 -12.66
CA HIS A 20 -5.18 9.15 -14.03
C HIS A 20 -3.74 9.59 -14.20
N LEU A 21 -2.91 8.70 -14.75
CA LEU A 21 -1.45 8.80 -14.85
C LEU A 21 -0.99 8.66 -16.32
N PRO A 22 -1.41 9.55 -17.24
CA PRO A 22 -1.17 9.38 -18.67
C PRO A 22 0.31 9.35 -19.07
N LYS A 23 1.18 10.12 -18.40
CA LYS A 23 2.62 10.14 -18.69
C LYS A 23 3.29 8.87 -18.19
N THR A 24 3.00 8.47 -16.96
CA THR A 24 3.46 7.22 -16.36
C THR A 24 3.05 6.03 -17.23
N ARG A 25 1.76 5.96 -17.61
CA ARG A 25 1.25 4.92 -18.51
C ARG A 25 2.00 4.89 -19.84
N GLN A 26 2.28 6.05 -20.45
CA GLN A 26 2.99 6.10 -21.72
C GLN A 26 4.43 5.60 -21.60
N LEU A 27 5.16 5.96 -20.53
CA LEU A 27 6.51 5.47 -20.27
C LEU A 27 6.55 3.94 -20.14
N LEU A 28 5.56 3.35 -19.46
CA LEU A 28 5.43 1.89 -19.33
C LEU A 28 5.09 1.22 -20.67
N LEU A 29 4.17 1.78 -21.45
CA LEU A 29 3.83 1.28 -22.79
C LEU A 29 5.05 1.29 -23.71
N ASP A 30 5.82 2.38 -23.70
CA ASP A 30 7.06 2.49 -24.50
C ASP A 30 8.10 1.45 -24.08
N ALA A 31 8.23 1.19 -22.77
CA ALA A 31 9.13 0.18 -22.22
C ALA A 31 8.72 -1.27 -22.57
N LEU A 32 7.42 -1.55 -22.71
CA LEU A 32 6.86 -2.86 -23.01
C LEU A 32 6.70 -3.13 -24.51
N ALA A 33 6.59 -2.07 -25.33
CA ALA A 33 6.33 -2.19 -26.77
C ALA A 33 7.30 -3.10 -27.53
N PRO A 34 8.63 -3.15 -27.23
CA PRO A 34 9.56 -4.02 -27.93
C PRO A 34 9.27 -5.52 -27.80
N LEU A 35 8.46 -5.93 -26.81
CA LEU A 35 8.13 -7.34 -26.57
C LEU A 35 7.00 -7.85 -27.45
N GLY A 36 6.18 -6.97 -28.04
CA GLY A 36 5.04 -7.36 -28.86
C GLY A 36 3.96 -8.14 -28.09
N LEU A 37 3.94 -8.02 -26.76
CA LEU A 37 2.93 -8.64 -25.91
C LEU A 37 1.60 -7.90 -25.98
N GLN A 38 0.51 -8.62 -25.70
CA GLN A 38 -0.81 -8.01 -25.57
C GLN A 38 -0.89 -7.20 -24.27
N VAL A 39 -1.12 -5.89 -24.40
CA VAL A 39 -1.33 -4.98 -23.26
C VAL A 39 -2.79 -4.55 -23.24
N HIS A 40 -3.44 -4.81 -22.12
CA HIS A 40 -4.81 -4.37 -21.85
C HIS A 40 -4.75 -3.07 -21.05
N THR A 41 -5.61 -2.12 -21.43
CA THR A 41 -5.72 -0.81 -20.77
C THR A 41 -7.14 -0.61 -20.27
N SER A 42 -7.32 0.03 -19.10
CA SER A 42 -8.63 0.49 -18.65
C SER A 42 -9.00 1.84 -19.30
N GLU A 43 -10.29 2.08 -19.46
CA GLU A 43 -10.86 3.38 -19.85
C GLU A 43 -11.12 4.28 -18.63
N SER A 44 -11.35 3.69 -17.47
CA SER A 44 -11.69 4.41 -16.22
C SER A 44 -10.46 4.86 -15.42
N CYS A 45 -9.28 4.27 -15.71
CA CYS A 45 -8.02 4.65 -15.03
C CYS A 45 -6.80 4.38 -15.93
N SER A 46 -5.61 4.68 -15.43
CA SER A 46 -4.34 4.47 -16.16
C SER A 46 -3.74 3.08 -15.99
N SER A 47 -4.50 2.09 -15.49
CA SER A 47 -3.98 0.73 -15.30
C SER A 47 -3.56 0.06 -16.61
N LEU A 48 -2.55 -0.82 -16.49
CA LEU A 48 -2.11 -1.71 -17.56
C LEU A 48 -2.11 -3.15 -17.05
N ALA A 49 -2.47 -4.08 -17.93
CA ALA A 49 -2.33 -5.50 -17.68
C ALA A 49 -1.68 -6.18 -18.90
N VAL A 50 -0.60 -6.91 -18.64
CA VAL A 50 0.21 -7.57 -19.68
C VAL A 50 0.17 -9.07 -19.46
N VAL A 51 -0.23 -9.81 -20.48
CA VAL A 51 -0.23 -11.27 -20.45
C VAL A 51 1.07 -11.79 -21.07
N ILE A 52 1.82 -12.56 -20.32
CA ILE A 52 3.03 -13.25 -20.75
C ILE A 52 2.71 -14.74 -20.83
N PRO A 53 2.45 -15.29 -22.05
CA PRO A 53 2.17 -16.71 -22.21
C PRO A 53 3.43 -17.56 -22.08
N GLY A 54 3.35 -18.68 -21.35
CA GLY A 54 4.37 -19.70 -21.28
C GLY A 54 4.34 -20.69 -22.43
N ALA A 55 5.09 -21.80 -22.31
CA ALA A 55 5.25 -22.83 -23.36
C ALA A 55 3.98 -23.64 -23.67
N GLY A 56 2.88 -23.41 -23.01
CA GLY A 56 1.60 -24.08 -23.26
C GLY A 56 0.59 -23.90 -22.13
N PRO A 57 -0.59 -24.51 -22.22
CA PRO A 57 -1.67 -24.30 -21.25
C PRO A 57 -1.25 -24.63 -19.83
N GLY A 58 -1.76 -23.86 -18.88
CA GLY A 58 -1.52 -24.01 -17.43
C GLY A 58 -2.27 -22.92 -16.65
N PRO A 59 -2.03 -22.80 -15.34
CA PRO A 59 -2.65 -21.79 -14.52
C PRO A 59 -2.09 -20.38 -14.79
N THR A 60 -2.68 -19.37 -14.14
CA THR A 60 -2.20 -17.98 -14.15
C THR A 60 -1.58 -17.62 -12.81
N VAL A 61 -0.47 -16.88 -12.82
CA VAL A 61 0.10 -16.15 -11.68
C VAL A 61 0.04 -14.66 -11.95
N LEU A 62 -0.33 -13.86 -10.96
CA LEU A 62 -0.38 -12.40 -11.06
C LEU A 62 0.84 -11.77 -10.39
N LEU A 63 1.45 -10.79 -11.07
CA LEU A 63 2.47 -9.90 -10.52
C LEU A 63 1.96 -8.47 -10.53
N ARG A 64 2.23 -7.69 -9.47
CA ARG A 64 1.75 -6.30 -9.37
C ARG A 64 2.88 -5.32 -9.08
N GLY A 65 2.79 -4.15 -9.71
CA GLY A 65 3.49 -2.93 -9.34
C GLY A 65 2.53 -1.75 -9.37
N ASP A 66 2.52 -0.94 -8.33
CA ASP A 66 1.76 0.30 -8.25
C ASP A 66 2.42 1.44 -9.02
N MET A 67 1.65 2.52 -9.32
CA MET A 67 2.08 3.51 -10.30
C MET A 67 2.04 4.95 -9.81
N ASP A 68 1.20 5.27 -8.83
CA ASP A 68 0.93 6.63 -8.43
C ASP A 68 2.01 7.19 -7.50
N GLY A 69 2.06 8.51 -7.45
CA GLY A 69 2.89 9.27 -6.53
C GLY A 69 2.05 9.97 -5.47
N LEU A 70 2.72 10.73 -4.62
CA LEU A 70 2.14 11.48 -3.52
C LEU A 70 2.19 13.00 -3.79
N PRO A 71 1.23 13.80 -3.25
CA PRO A 71 1.22 15.26 -3.34
C PRO A 71 2.24 15.88 -2.35
N VAL A 72 3.49 15.50 -2.50
CA VAL A 72 4.63 15.94 -1.68
C VAL A 72 5.61 16.67 -2.57
N ALA A 73 5.97 17.90 -2.20
CA ALA A 73 7.04 18.62 -2.87
C ALA A 73 8.38 17.97 -2.49
N GLU A 74 9.12 17.52 -3.50
CA GLU A 74 10.34 16.75 -3.28
C GLU A 74 11.51 17.63 -2.83
N GLU A 75 12.22 17.18 -1.79
CA GLU A 75 13.41 17.80 -1.21
C GLU A 75 14.57 16.78 -1.11
N SER A 76 14.52 15.67 -1.85
CA SER A 76 15.51 14.57 -1.80
C SER A 76 16.92 14.97 -2.23
N GLY A 77 17.04 16.01 -3.06
CA GLY A 77 18.30 16.45 -3.65
C GLY A 77 18.85 15.51 -4.74
N GLU A 78 18.04 14.57 -5.25
CA GLU A 78 18.42 13.71 -6.38
C GLU A 78 18.51 14.49 -7.69
N GLU A 79 19.46 14.12 -8.58
CA GLU A 79 19.58 14.75 -9.90
C GLU A 79 18.34 14.55 -10.80
N PHE A 80 17.55 13.56 -10.50
CA PHE A 80 16.30 13.22 -11.18
C PHE A 80 15.05 13.55 -10.35
N ALA A 81 15.21 14.39 -9.31
CA ALA A 81 14.09 14.83 -8.48
C ALA A 81 12.94 15.43 -9.29
N SER A 82 11.72 15.20 -8.84
CA SER A 82 10.52 15.78 -9.43
C SER A 82 10.44 17.28 -9.15
N THR A 83 9.92 18.03 -10.10
CA THR A 83 9.69 19.49 -9.98
C THR A 83 8.23 19.89 -10.16
N ASN A 84 7.31 18.91 -10.22
CA ASN A 84 5.89 19.16 -10.51
C ASN A 84 5.01 19.28 -9.25
N GLY A 85 5.61 19.27 -8.05
CA GLY A 85 4.89 19.36 -6.78
C GLY A 85 4.35 18.02 -6.27
N SER A 86 4.69 16.91 -6.93
CA SER A 86 4.40 15.54 -6.53
C SER A 86 5.71 14.74 -6.44
N MET A 87 5.72 13.62 -5.76
CA MET A 87 6.92 12.79 -5.56
C MET A 87 6.55 11.30 -5.53
N HIS A 88 7.40 10.45 -6.09
CA HIS A 88 7.37 9.01 -5.78
C HIS A 88 8.02 8.76 -4.40
N ALA A 89 7.43 9.34 -3.34
CA ALA A 89 7.93 9.25 -1.99
C ALA A 89 7.69 7.89 -1.32
N CYS A 90 6.93 7.00 -1.99
CA CYS A 90 6.72 5.61 -1.56
C CYS A 90 7.54 4.59 -2.39
N GLY A 91 8.24 5.04 -3.44
CA GLY A 91 9.12 4.18 -4.24
C GLY A 91 8.41 3.37 -5.33
N HIS A 92 7.20 3.75 -5.73
CA HIS A 92 6.43 3.03 -6.77
C HIS A 92 7.12 3.04 -8.14
N ASP A 93 7.98 4.01 -8.41
CA ASP A 93 8.85 4.04 -9.58
C ASP A 93 9.85 2.86 -9.63
N LEU A 94 10.34 2.37 -8.45
CA LEU A 94 11.15 1.15 -8.37
C LEU A 94 10.28 -0.10 -8.61
N HIS A 95 9.05 -0.11 -8.08
CA HIS A 95 8.11 -1.22 -8.28
C HIS A 95 7.75 -1.38 -9.75
N MET A 96 7.41 -0.27 -10.43
CA MET A 96 7.14 -0.26 -11.87
C MET A 96 8.36 -0.74 -12.69
N ALA A 97 9.54 -0.19 -12.41
CA ALA A 97 10.76 -0.57 -13.14
C ALA A 97 11.12 -2.04 -12.93
N GLY A 98 11.00 -2.55 -11.68
CA GLY A 98 11.21 -3.94 -11.34
C GLY A 98 10.23 -4.87 -12.04
N LEU A 99 8.95 -4.51 -12.09
CA LEU A 99 7.93 -5.28 -12.80
C LEU A 99 8.14 -5.28 -14.32
N VAL A 100 8.50 -4.12 -14.92
CA VAL A 100 8.88 -4.08 -16.35
C VAL A 100 10.04 -5.04 -16.61
N GLY A 101 11.07 -5.03 -15.76
CA GLY A 101 12.18 -5.96 -15.84
C GLY A 101 11.72 -7.42 -15.78
N ALA A 102 10.83 -7.75 -14.84
CA ALA A 102 10.28 -9.10 -14.69
C ALA A 102 9.49 -9.53 -15.95
N VAL A 103 8.71 -8.63 -16.55
CA VAL A 103 7.99 -8.90 -17.83
C VAL A 103 8.98 -9.23 -18.95
N HIS A 104 10.09 -8.46 -19.09
CA HIS A 104 11.14 -8.74 -20.07
C HIS A 104 11.82 -10.08 -19.82
N GLU A 105 12.16 -10.38 -18.57
CA GLU A 105 12.79 -11.64 -18.19
C GLU A 105 11.88 -12.83 -18.42
N LEU A 106 10.64 -12.79 -18.01
CA LEU A 106 9.63 -13.83 -18.21
C LEU A 106 9.35 -14.07 -19.69
N HIS A 107 9.25 -13.00 -20.50
CA HIS A 107 9.09 -13.14 -21.95
C HIS A 107 10.27 -13.87 -22.60
N ARG A 108 11.51 -13.58 -22.18
CA ARG A 108 12.72 -14.28 -22.64
C ARG A 108 12.76 -15.75 -22.21
N ARG A 109 12.23 -16.05 -21.00
CA ARG A 109 12.24 -17.37 -20.35
C ARG A 109 10.93 -18.13 -20.48
N ARG A 110 10.03 -17.70 -21.38
CA ARG A 110 8.67 -18.29 -21.54
C ARG A 110 8.65 -19.80 -21.77
N ASP A 111 9.73 -20.39 -22.25
CA ASP A 111 9.85 -21.83 -22.45
C ASP A 111 10.12 -22.60 -21.17
N GLU A 112 10.40 -21.92 -20.04
CA GLU A 112 10.70 -22.53 -18.75
C GLU A 112 9.44 -22.78 -17.87
N PHE A 113 8.27 -22.29 -18.27
CA PHE A 113 7.03 -22.47 -17.53
C PHE A 113 5.83 -22.74 -18.46
N ARG A 114 4.73 -23.25 -17.88
CA ARG A 114 3.45 -23.44 -18.56
C ARG A 114 2.37 -22.64 -17.82
N GLY A 115 1.38 -22.14 -18.59
CA GLY A 115 0.38 -21.20 -18.11
C GLY A 115 0.76 -19.76 -18.44
N ASP A 116 0.15 -18.81 -17.78
CA ASP A 116 0.32 -17.39 -18.06
C ASP A 116 0.84 -16.63 -16.85
N VAL A 117 1.66 -15.63 -17.06
CA VAL A 117 1.92 -14.60 -16.05
C VAL A 117 1.15 -13.34 -16.44
N LEU A 118 0.35 -12.82 -15.52
CA LEU A 118 -0.39 -11.58 -15.65
C LEU A 118 0.31 -10.49 -14.85
N ALA A 119 1.03 -9.59 -15.53
CA ALA A 119 1.65 -8.44 -14.89
C ALA A 119 0.67 -7.26 -14.90
N VAL A 120 0.32 -6.74 -13.71
CA VAL A 120 -0.59 -5.60 -13.53
C VAL A 120 0.15 -4.39 -12.98
N PHE A 121 0.00 -3.25 -13.67
CA PHE A 121 0.46 -1.95 -13.24
C PHE A 121 -0.76 -1.18 -12.72
N GLN A 122 -0.78 -0.93 -11.42
CA GLN A 122 -1.95 -0.44 -10.70
C GLN A 122 -1.77 1.03 -10.31
N PRO A 123 -2.64 1.96 -10.78
CA PRO A 123 -2.71 3.32 -10.27
C PRO A 123 -3.53 3.39 -8.98
N GLY A 124 -3.33 4.43 -8.18
CA GLY A 124 -4.24 4.81 -7.09
C GLY A 124 -4.13 3.96 -5.82
N GLU A 125 -2.93 3.43 -5.52
CA GLU A 125 -2.65 2.74 -4.26
C GLU A 125 -2.80 3.69 -3.06
N GLU A 126 -2.32 4.91 -3.17
CA GLU A 126 -2.27 5.94 -2.12
C GLU A 126 -3.67 6.51 -1.76
N GLY A 127 -4.63 5.60 -1.59
CA GLY A 127 -5.98 5.89 -1.11
C GLY A 127 -7.00 6.28 -2.19
N ALA A 128 -6.69 6.08 -3.47
CA ALA A 128 -7.64 6.33 -4.56
C ALA A 128 -8.45 5.09 -4.98
N GLY A 129 -8.23 3.92 -4.33
CA GLY A 129 -9.02 2.69 -4.55
C GLY A 129 -8.70 1.99 -5.86
N GLY A 130 -7.44 2.03 -6.29
CA GLY A 130 -7.03 1.47 -7.58
C GLY A 130 -7.21 -0.03 -7.68
N ALA A 131 -6.83 -0.80 -6.64
CA ALA A 131 -7.03 -2.25 -6.63
C ALA A 131 -8.51 -2.63 -6.66
N GLU A 132 -9.37 -1.95 -5.87
CA GLU A 132 -10.81 -2.18 -5.88
C GLU A 132 -11.41 -1.95 -7.27
N LEU A 133 -11.01 -0.86 -7.93
CA LEU A 133 -11.44 -0.55 -9.30
C LEU A 133 -11.02 -1.65 -10.27
N MET A 134 -9.74 -2.05 -10.27
CA MET A 134 -9.22 -3.09 -11.16
C MET A 134 -9.86 -4.45 -10.93
N ILE A 135 -10.17 -4.81 -9.68
CA ILE A 135 -10.91 -6.03 -9.34
C ILE A 135 -12.35 -5.95 -9.85
N SER A 136 -13.02 -4.81 -9.67
CA SER A 136 -14.39 -4.60 -10.17
C SER A 136 -14.47 -4.69 -11.70
N GLU A 137 -13.44 -4.23 -12.41
CA GLU A 137 -13.26 -4.37 -13.86
C GLU A 137 -12.81 -5.78 -14.28
N LYS A 138 -12.55 -6.67 -13.32
CA LYS A 138 -12.08 -8.04 -13.55
C LYS A 138 -10.72 -8.11 -14.27
N THR A 139 -9.86 -7.13 -14.07
CA THR A 139 -8.52 -7.08 -14.66
C THR A 139 -7.70 -8.32 -14.32
N HIS A 140 -7.85 -8.86 -13.10
CA HIS A 140 -7.20 -10.10 -12.63
C HIS A 140 -7.70 -11.36 -13.34
N LEU A 141 -8.81 -11.28 -14.14
CA LEU A 141 -9.40 -12.40 -14.89
C LEU A 141 -9.16 -12.33 -16.40
N ILE A 142 -8.31 -11.43 -16.88
CA ILE A 142 -8.08 -11.19 -18.32
C ILE A 142 -7.58 -12.44 -19.05
N THR A 143 -6.85 -13.33 -18.39
CA THR A 143 -6.41 -14.63 -18.96
C THR A 143 -7.54 -15.65 -19.11
N GLY A 144 -8.76 -15.32 -18.70
CA GLY A 144 -9.92 -16.21 -18.70
C GLY A 144 -10.01 -17.14 -17.49
N GLN A 145 -9.10 -17.03 -16.53
CA GLN A 145 -9.08 -17.81 -15.29
C GLN A 145 -8.58 -16.96 -14.13
N LYS A 146 -8.98 -17.35 -12.91
CA LYS A 146 -8.49 -16.72 -11.67
C LYS A 146 -7.04 -17.10 -11.45
N PRO A 147 -6.12 -16.17 -11.11
CA PRO A 147 -4.76 -16.49 -10.73
C PRO A 147 -4.71 -17.42 -9.53
N ILE A 148 -3.78 -18.37 -9.55
CA ILE A 148 -3.56 -19.31 -8.43
C ILE A 148 -2.76 -18.69 -7.29
N ALA A 149 -2.06 -17.58 -7.55
CA ALA A 149 -1.33 -16.77 -6.57
C ALA A 149 -1.04 -15.38 -7.16
N SER A 150 -0.89 -14.39 -6.29
CA SER A 150 -0.44 -13.04 -6.62
C SER A 150 0.81 -12.67 -5.83
N TYR A 151 1.74 -11.97 -6.47
CA TYR A 151 2.97 -11.50 -5.85
C TYR A 151 3.17 -10.01 -6.11
N GLY A 152 3.53 -9.28 -5.06
CA GLY A 152 3.90 -7.88 -5.09
C GLY A 152 5.10 -7.61 -4.20
N VAL A 153 5.74 -6.46 -4.41
CA VAL A 153 6.84 -5.99 -3.58
C VAL A 153 6.58 -4.57 -3.11
N HIS A 154 7.18 -4.19 -1.98
CA HIS A 154 7.23 -2.80 -1.55
C HIS A 154 8.62 -2.44 -1.04
N VAL A 155 9.20 -1.34 -1.54
CA VAL A 155 10.52 -0.87 -1.11
C VAL A 155 10.42 -0.01 0.14
N LEU A 156 11.37 -0.17 1.06
CA LEU A 156 11.47 0.60 2.30
C LEU A 156 12.79 1.37 2.33
N SER A 157 12.70 2.71 2.39
CA SER A 157 13.84 3.63 2.38
C SER A 157 14.73 3.54 3.63
N PHE A 158 14.25 2.90 4.69
CA PHE A 158 14.90 2.81 6.01
C PHE A 158 15.33 1.38 6.39
N VAL A 159 15.22 0.43 5.46
CA VAL A 159 15.71 -0.94 5.61
C VAL A 159 16.93 -1.13 4.71
N GLU A 160 17.94 -1.85 5.19
CA GLU A 160 19.19 -2.14 4.48
C GLU A 160 18.93 -2.60 3.04
N SER A 161 19.64 -1.94 2.09
CA SER A 161 19.46 -2.18 0.66
C SER A 161 19.68 -3.65 0.29
N GLY A 162 18.72 -4.20 -0.46
CA GLY A 162 18.71 -5.57 -0.91
C GLY A 162 18.34 -6.60 0.16
N MET A 163 17.90 -6.20 1.34
CA MET A 163 17.31 -7.10 2.32
C MET A 163 15.84 -7.38 1.92
N PHE A 164 15.47 -8.64 1.89
CA PHE A 164 14.10 -9.09 1.64
C PHE A 164 13.44 -9.54 2.94
N THR A 165 12.24 -9.05 3.20
CA THR A 165 11.50 -9.35 4.42
C THR A 165 10.09 -9.82 4.07
N CYS A 166 9.69 -10.94 4.61
CA CYS A 166 8.35 -11.52 4.45
C CYS A 166 7.99 -12.32 5.70
N ARG A 167 6.72 -12.71 5.83
CA ARG A 167 6.23 -13.63 6.85
C ARG A 167 4.94 -14.31 6.37
N GLU A 168 4.59 -15.44 6.96
CA GLU A 168 3.24 -15.96 6.95
C GLU A 168 2.33 -15.11 7.83
N GLY A 169 1.11 -14.85 7.37
CA GLY A 169 0.14 -13.99 8.04
C GLY A 169 0.25 -12.52 7.62
N GLU A 170 -0.11 -11.63 8.51
CA GLU A 170 -0.16 -10.20 8.24
C GLU A 170 1.25 -9.62 8.04
N VAL A 171 1.54 -9.14 6.83
CA VAL A 171 2.77 -8.38 6.49
C VAL A 171 2.55 -6.91 6.75
N MET A 172 1.37 -6.38 6.40
CA MET A 172 0.95 -5.01 6.69
C MET A 172 -0.39 -5.00 7.40
N GLY A 173 -0.62 -3.95 8.20
CA GLY A 173 -1.81 -3.81 9.03
C GLY A 173 -3.07 -3.42 8.26
N ALA A 174 -4.22 -3.64 8.89
CA ALA A 174 -5.50 -3.06 8.46
C ALA A 174 -5.56 -1.58 8.76
N ALA A 175 -6.22 -0.82 7.90
CA ALA A 175 -6.43 0.61 8.03
C ALA A 175 -7.91 0.98 7.97
N MET A 176 -8.34 1.84 8.88
CA MET A 176 -9.67 2.43 8.85
C MET A 176 -9.56 3.94 9.08
N LEU A 177 -10.15 4.72 8.19
CA LEU A 177 -10.35 6.14 8.40
C LEU A 177 -11.78 6.39 8.85
N PHE A 178 -11.98 7.28 9.82
CA PHE A 178 -13.33 7.65 10.26
C PHE A 178 -13.38 9.08 10.76
N GLU A 179 -14.58 9.63 10.77
CA GLU A 179 -14.88 10.97 11.27
C GLU A 179 -15.81 10.90 12.47
N LEU A 180 -15.54 11.74 13.47
CA LEU A 180 -16.40 11.97 14.63
C LEU A 180 -16.82 13.44 14.64
N GLU A 181 -18.09 13.71 14.43
CA GLU A 181 -18.65 15.06 14.49
C GLU A 181 -19.46 15.24 15.79
N LEU A 182 -18.98 16.13 16.65
CA LEU A 182 -19.69 16.55 17.86
C LEU A 182 -20.67 17.67 17.52
N LEU A 183 -21.94 17.47 17.87
CA LEU A 183 -23.05 18.37 17.58
C LEU A 183 -23.47 19.08 18.85
N GLY A 184 -23.08 20.33 18.98
CA GLY A 184 -23.41 21.20 20.11
C GLY A 184 -24.38 22.31 19.75
N ARG A 185 -24.35 23.37 20.56
CA ARG A 185 -25.13 24.59 20.33
C ARG A 185 -24.21 25.79 20.50
N GLY A 186 -24.05 26.56 19.42
CA GLY A 186 -23.24 27.77 19.42
C GLY A 186 -23.77 28.89 20.32
N GLY A 187 -22.88 29.80 20.68
CA GLY A 187 -23.27 30.92 21.53
C GLY A 187 -22.18 31.97 21.73
N HIS A 188 -22.45 32.98 22.50
CA HIS A 188 -21.48 34.01 22.85
C HIS A 188 -20.50 33.50 23.90
N ALA A 189 -19.20 33.60 23.68
CA ALA A 189 -18.17 33.08 24.59
C ALA A 189 -18.26 33.61 26.04
N ALA A 190 -18.82 34.82 26.25
CA ALA A 190 -19.10 35.38 27.58
C ALA A 190 -20.33 34.78 28.26
N ARG A 191 -21.12 33.95 27.59
CA ARG A 191 -22.32 33.27 28.10
C ARG A 191 -22.31 31.78 27.85
N PRO A 192 -21.25 31.04 28.25
CA PRO A 192 -21.09 29.63 27.93
C PRO A 192 -22.22 28.75 28.51
N HIS A 193 -22.86 29.15 29.60
CA HIS A 193 -23.99 28.46 30.21
C HIS A 193 -25.24 28.40 29.32
N THR A 194 -25.30 29.18 28.22
CA THR A 194 -26.40 29.15 27.25
C THR A 194 -26.05 28.33 25.99
N ALA A 195 -24.84 27.82 25.89
CA ALA A 195 -24.34 27.06 24.78
C ALA A 195 -24.08 25.58 25.16
N LEU A 196 -23.75 24.76 24.19
CA LEU A 196 -23.18 23.40 24.36
C LEU A 196 -21.89 23.38 23.57
N ASP A 197 -20.75 23.47 24.24
CA ASP A 197 -19.46 23.71 23.64
C ASP A 197 -18.83 22.41 23.09
N PRO A 198 -18.74 22.25 21.77
CA PRO A 198 -18.09 21.07 21.18
C PRO A 198 -16.57 21.13 21.18
N VAL A 199 -15.94 22.31 21.39
CA VAL A 199 -14.46 22.47 21.38
C VAL A 199 -13.84 21.78 22.58
N SER A 200 -14.29 22.11 23.79
CA SER A 200 -13.82 21.50 25.01
C SER A 200 -14.16 20.01 25.07
N THR A 201 -15.32 19.61 24.59
CA THR A 201 -15.75 18.21 24.50
C THR A 201 -14.85 17.42 23.53
N ALA A 202 -14.48 17.99 22.37
CA ALA A 202 -13.58 17.37 21.42
C ALA A 202 -12.19 17.10 22.00
N ALA A 203 -11.66 18.04 22.80
CA ALA A 203 -10.38 17.86 23.48
C ALA A 203 -10.41 16.66 24.46
N LEU A 204 -11.53 16.47 25.19
CA LEU A 204 -11.72 15.31 26.07
C LEU A 204 -11.82 14.00 25.26
N VAL A 205 -12.49 14.01 24.11
CA VAL A 205 -12.56 12.85 23.21
C VAL A 205 -11.16 12.46 22.71
N VAL A 206 -10.33 13.43 22.29
CA VAL A 206 -8.93 13.16 21.89
C VAL A 206 -8.14 12.48 23.01
N GLN A 207 -8.23 13.01 24.24
CA GLN A 207 -7.55 12.41 25.40
C GLN A 207 -8.03 10.99 25.68
N ALA A 208 -9.35 10.76 25.60
CA ALA A 208 -9.95 9.46 25.84
C ALA A 208 -9.53 8.43 24.76
N ILE A 209 -9.40 8.83 23.50
CA ILE A 209 -8.87 8.00 22.42
C ILE A 209 -7.43 7.56 22.75
N GLN A 210 -6.56 8.47 23.17
CA GLN A 210 -5.18 8.11 23.54
C GLN A 210 -5.13 7.20 24.78
N THR A 211 -6.00 7.40 25.74
CA THR A 211 -6.16 6.50 26.90
C THR A 211 -6.61 5.10 26.47
N PHE A 212 -7.58 5.02 25.53
CA PHE A 212 -8.01 3.76 24.95
C PHE A 212 -6.86 3.00 24.29
N VAL A 213 -6.04 3.68 23.49
CA VAL A 213 -4.87 3.07 22.83
C VAL A 213 -3.89 2.51 23.89
N ALA A 214 -3.53 3.32 24.89
CA ALA A 214 -2.59 2.91 25.94
C ALA A 214 -3.07 1.67 26.72
N GLN A 215 -4.37 1.46 26.85
CA GLN A 215 -4.96 0.33 27.59
C GLN A 215 -5.27 -0.90 26.71
N ASN A 216 -5.31 -0.76 25.39
CA ASN A 216 -5.74 -1.84 24.50
C ASN A 216 -4.68 -2.26 23.47
N SER A 217 -3.59 -1.53 23.33
CA SER A 217 -2.44 -1.87 22.46
C SER A 217 -1.43 -2.73 23.22
N SER A 218 -0.90 -3.76 22.58
CA SER A 218 0.21 -4.57 23.12
C SER A 218 1.30 -4.73 22.06
N PRO A 219 2.57 -5.02 22.45
CA PRO A 219 3.66 -5.17 21.47
C PRO A 219 3.43 -6.25 20.42
N GLY A 220 2.76 -7.35 20.77
CA GLY A 220 2.47 -8.46 19.85
C GLY A 220 1.17 -8.28 19.06
N ASP A 221 0.33 -7.32 19.45
CA ASP A 221 -0.96 -7.01 18.80
C ASP A 221 -1.25 -5.51 18.92
N PRO A 222 -0.55 -4.67 18.14
CA PRO A 222 -0.61 -3.23 18.26
C PRO A 222 -1.94 -2.63 17.78
N ILE A 223 -2.28 -1.49 18.37
CA ILE A 223 -3.31 -0.55 17.88
C ILE A 223 -2.65 0.81 17.76
N VAL A 224 -2.74 1.43 16.60
CA VAL A 224 -2.30 2.81 16.37
C VAL A 224 -3.52 3.66 16.05
N VAL A 225 -3.74 4.74 16.79
CA VAL A 225 -4.82 5.70 16.51
C VAL A 225 -4.24 7.10 16.50
N THR A 226 -4.43 7.78 15.39
CA THR A 226 -4.01 9.18 15.21
C THR A 226 -5.22 10.05 14.92
N VAL A 227 -5.46 11.07 15.74
CA VAL A 227 -6.37 12.16 15.40
C VAL A 227 -5.58 13.14 14.55
N GLY A 228 -5.68 12.99 13.22
CA GLY A 228 -4.90 13.79 12.26
C GLY A 228 -5.44 15.20 12.06
N SER A 229 -6.73 15.42 12.39
CA SER A 229 -7.36 16.74 12.28
C SER A 229 -8.43 16.92 13.35
N LEU A 230 -8.47 18.11 13.95
CA LEU A 230 -9.56 18.60 14.77
C LEU A 230 -9.90 20.02 14.30
N THR A 231 -11.12 20.20 13.80
CA THR A 231 -11.61 21.50 13.29
C THR A 231 -12.83 21.94 14.07
N ALA A 232 -12.77 23.13 14.69
CA ALA A 232 -13.87 23.72 15.43
C ALA A 232 -13.73 25.24 15.57
N GLY A 233 -14.80 25.98 15.31
CA GLY A 233 -14.84 27.43 15.46
C GLY A 233 -13.93 28.20 14.52
N THR A 234 -14.14 29.54 14.47
CA THR A 234 -13.37 30.46 13.61
C THR A 234 -13.00 31.76 14.34
N ALA A 235 -13.62 32.03 15.50
CA ALA A 235 -13.42 33.26 16.24
C ALA A 235 -13.43 33.01 17.76
N ALA A 236 -12.52 33.65 18.48
CA ALA A 236 -12.32 33.44 19.93
C ALA A 236 -13.53 33.83 20.80
N ASN A 237 -14.40 34.71 20.33
CA ASN A 237 -15.58 35.20 21.04
C ASN A 237 -16.86 34.47 20.67
N VAL A 238 -16.80 33.39 19.87
CA VAL A 238 -17.94 32.61 19.41
C VAL A 238 -17.73 31.13 19.73
N ILE A 239 -18.64 30.52 20.51
CA ILE A 239 -18.70 29.08 20.70
C ILE A 239 -19.34 28.47 19.44
N PRO A 240 -18.66 27.56 18.73
CA PRO A 240 -19.23 26.93 17.53
C PRO A 240 -20.34 25.94 17.86
N SER A 241 -21.11 25.53 16.86
CA SER A 241 -22.12 24.48 17.01
C SER A 241 -21.60 23.08 16.69
N ARG A 242 -20.38 22.95 16.16
CA ARG A 242 -19.80 21.67 15.72
C ARG A 242 -18.30 21.61 15.96
N ALA A 243 -17.80 20.40 16.18
CA ALA A 243 -16.38 20.06 16.11
C ALA A 243 -16.22 18.75 15.33
N LEU A 244 -15.29 18.70 14.40
CA LEU A 244 -15.01 17.55 13.55
C LEU A 244 -13.61 17.02 13.84
N LEU A 245 -13.52 15.72 14.16
CA LEU A 245 -12.26 14.98 14.28
C LEU A 245 -12.15 14.02 13.08
N LYS A 246 -10.98 14.00 12.43
CA LYS A 246 -10.62 12.99 11.42
C LYS A 246 -9.57 12.07 12.02
N VAL A 247 -9.86 10.78 12.00
CA VAL A 247 -9.10 9.79 12.76
C VAL A 247 -8.62 8.67 11.84
N SER A 248 -7.34 8.31 11.97
CA SER A 248 -6.74 7.12 11.35
C SER A 248 -6.56 6.05 12.42
N LEU A 249 -7.06 4.86 12.16
CA LEU A 249 -6.93 3.67 13.00
C LEU A 249 -6.18 2.60 12.22
N ARG A 250 -5.14 2.02 12.84
CA ARG A 250 -4.37 0.91 12.30
C ARG A 250 -4.38 -0.24 13.30
N THR A 251 -4.56 -1.46 12.81
CA THR A 251 -4.59 -2.68 13.63
C THR A 251 -4.01 -3.85 12.82
N THR A 252 -3.79 -4.99 13.47
CA THR A 252 -3.31 -6.20 12.81
C THR A 252 -4.39 -6.91 12.00
N THR A 253 -5.67 -6.78 12.36
CA THR A 253 -6.78 -7.45 11.68
C THR A 253 -7.96 -6.50 11.47
N HIS A 254 -8.74 -6.73 10.41
CA HIS A 254 -9.96 -5.97 10.12
C HIS A 254 -11.00 -6.07 11.25
N GLU A 255 -11.16 -7.27 11.85
CA GLU A 255 -12.07 -7.46 13.00
C GLU A 255 -11.67 -6.57 14.18
N LYS A 256 -10.35 -6.48 14.46
CA LYS A 256 -9.84 -5.62 15.53
C LYS A 256 -10.06 -4.14 15.22
N ALA A 257 -9.90 -3.72 13.94
CA ALA A 257 -10.20 -2.35 13.52
C ALA A 257 -11.66 -2.00 13.81
N ARG A 258 -12.59 -2.84 13.38
CA ARG A 258 -14.03 -2.63 13.63
C ARG A 258 -14.38 -2.60 15.12
N ARG A 259 -13.85 -3.54 15.91
CA ARG A 259 -14.07 -3.54 17.36
C ARG A 259 -13.49 -2.31 18.04
N SER A 260 -12.32 -1.85 17.61
CA SER A 260 -11.68 -0.65 18.15
C SER A 260 -12.46 0.60 17.79
N PHE A 261 -12.93 0.73 16.55
CA PHE A 261 -13.81 1.81 16.14
C PHE A 261 -15.08 1.87 16.97
N GLU A 262 -15.78 0.74 17.17
CA GLU A 262 -17.00 0.70 17.97
C GLU A 262 -16.77 1.13 19.43
N LYS A 263 -15.65 0.72 20.04
CA LYS A 263 -15.28 1.16 21.39
C LYS A 263 -14.97 2.67 21.42
N ILE A 264 -14.20 3.19 20.45
CA ILE A 264 -13.88 4.62 20.37
C ILE A 264 -15.17 5.44 20.16
N ARG A 265 -16.04 4.99 19.26
CA ARG A 265 -17.35 5.61 19.03
C ARG A 265 -18.19 5.63 20.30
N GLY A 266 -18.25 4.52 21.05
CA GLY A 266 -18.96 4.44 22.34
C GLY A 266 -18.41 5.38 23.39
N ILE A 267 -17.08 5.50 23.52
CA ILE A 267 -16.42 6.44 24.43
C ILE A 267 -16.74 7.88 24.03
N ALA A 268 -16.62 8.23 22.75
CA ALA A 268 -16.93 9.57 22.25
C ALA A 268 -18.43 9.93 22.48
N SER A 269 -19.33 8.96 22.27
CA SER A 269 -20.78 9.13 22.52
C SER A 269 -21.07 9.40 24.00
N ALA A 270 -20.47 8.63 24.90
CA ALA A 270 -20.66 8.83 26.34
C ALA A 270 -20.15 10.19 26.83
N ILE A 271 -19.01 10.64 26.31
CA ILE A 271 -18.46 11.97 26.61
C ILE A 271 -19.39 13.06 26.06
N ALA A 272 -19.84 12.95 24.81
CA ALA A 272 -20.75 13.91 24.20
C ALA A 272 -22.05 14.01 24.99
N GLU A 273 -22.67 12.89 25.36
CA GLU A 273 -23.90 12.83 26.15
C GLU A 273 -23.73 13.46 27.54
N ALA A 274 -22.59 13.24 28.22
CA ALA A 274 -22.32 13.84 29.53
C ALA A 274 -22.29 15.37 29.49
N PHE A 275 -22.00 15.98 28.34
CA PHE A 275 -22.05 17.43 28.14
C PHE A 275 -23.26 17.91 27.33
N GLY A 276 -24.24 17.03 27.08
CA GLY A 276 -25.47 17.34 26.37
C GLY A 276 -25.34 17.53 24.87
N LEU A 277 -24.22 17.03 24.28
CA LEU A 277 -23.96 17.09 22.84
C LEU A 277 -24.45 15.81 22.14
N GLY A 278 -24.69 15.92 20.82
CA GLY A 278 -24.86 14.77 19.95
C GLY A 278 -23.51 14.34 19.35
N LEU A 279 -23.45 13.07 18.91
CA LEU A 279 -22.33 12.54 18.13
C LEU A 279 -22.83 11.95 16.81
N ARG A 280 -22.15 12.27 15.72
CA ARG A 280 -22.24 11.59 14.43
C ARG A 280 -20.90 10.95 14.13
N ALA A 281 -20.91 9.69 13.72
CA ALA A 281 -19.71 8.97 13.33
C ALA A 281 -19.89 8.42 11.93
N GLU A 282 -18.90 8.63 11.07
CA GLU A 282 -18.89 8.12 9.69
C GLU A 282 -17.58 7.37 9.45
N VAL A 283 -17.70 6.15 8.89
CA VAL A 283 -16.55 5.35 8.47
C VAL A 283 -16.26 5.69 7.02
N GLY A 284 -15.02 6.05 6.74
CA GLY A 284 -14.49 6.27 5.40
C GLY A 284 -13.82 5.00 4.85
N PRO A 285 -12.69 5.13 4.14
CA PRO A 285 -11.93 3.98 3.65
C PRO A 285 -11.59 2.99 4.76
N ASP A 286 -11.83 1.69 4.50
CA ASP A 286 -11.66 0.58 5.42
C ASP A 286 -10.98 -0.57 4.64
N LEU A 287 -9.68 -0.76 4.88
CA LEU A 287 -8.85 -1.71 4.15
C LEU A 287 -8.38 -2.82 5.10
N GLY A 288 -8.51 -4.07 4.66
CA GLY A 288 -8.00 -5.25 5.37
C GLY A 288 -6.47 -5.29 5.45
N PRO A 289 -5.90 -6.17 6.30
CA PRO A 289 -4.45 -6.37 6.36
C PRO A 289 -3.94 -7.02 5.07
N THR A 290 -2.69 -6.76 4.71
CA THR A 290 -2.01 -7.49 3.63
C THR A 290 -1.49 -8.81 4.18
N VAL A 291 -2.11 -9.92 3.77
CA VAL A 291 -1.86 -11.26 4.32
C VAL A 291 -1.15 -12.12 3.29
N THR A 292 0.04 -12.62 3.64
CA THR A 292 0.76 -13.64 2.88
C THR A 292 0.39 -15.03 3.37
N ASP A 293 0.05 -15.94 2.47
CA ASP A 293 -0.22 -17.33 2.84
C ASP A 293 1.06 -18.15 3.11
N ALA A 294 0.91 -19.32 3.73
CA ALA A 294 2.04 -20.16 4.12
C ALA A 294 2.89 -20.63 2.93
N ASP A 295 2.25 -20.98 1.82
CA ASP A 295 2.93 -21.44 0.61
C ASP A 295 3.69 -20.29 -0.05
N GLY A 296 3.09 -19.10 -0.13
CA GLY A 296 3.70 -17.88 -0.63
C GLY A 296 4.91 -17.46 0.20
N ALA A 297 4.79 -17.44 1.54
CA ALA A 297 5.90 -17.12 2.43
C ALA A 297 7.08 -18.11 2.28
N SER A 298 6.78 -19.40 2.19
CA SER A 298 7.78 -20.45 1.98
C SER A 298 8.47 -20.32 0.62
N LEU A 299 7.70 -20.02 -0.43
CA LEU A 299 8.24 -19.81 -1.78
C LEU A 299 9.14 -18.57 -1.82
N VAL A 300 8.74 -17.46 -1.22
CA VAL A 300 9.57 -16.24 -1.11
C VAL A 300 10.88 -16.55 -0.41
N ARG A 301 10.84 -17.18 0.77
CA ARG A 301 12.04 -17.53 1.54
C ARG A 301 13.02 -18.38 0.73
N SER A 302 12.52 -19.47 0.13
CA SER A 302 13.37 -20.37 -0.67
C SER A 302 13.94 -19.66 -1.91
N THR A 303 13.14 -18.84 -2.59
CA THR A 303 13.57 -18.10 -3.77
C THR A 303 14.66 -17.08 -3.44
N VAL A 304 14.45 -16.27 -2.39
CA VAL A 304 15.48 -15.30 -1.95
C VAL A 304 16.77 -16.01 -1.53
N THR A 305 16.66 -17.09 -0.75
CA THR A 305 17.82 -17.84 -0.28
C THR A 305 18.63 -18.44 -1.43
N GLU A 306 17.97 -18.94 -2.47
CA GLU A 306 18.65 -19.52 -3.62
C GLU A 306 19.26 -18.46 -4.55
N LEU A 307 18.59 -17.30 -4.74
CA LEU A 307 19.08 -16.24 -5.61
C LEU A 307 20.21 -15.42 -4.98
N TYR A 308 20.10 -15.13 -3.69
CA TYR A 308 20.89 -14.08 -3.05
C TYR A 308 21.63 -14.53 -1.78
N GLY A 309 21.35 -15.73 -1.27
CA GLY A 309 21.86 -16.22 0.02
C GLY A 309 20.88 -15.99 1.18
N ALA A 310 20.98 -16.82 2.21
CA ALA A 310 20.10 -16.79 3.36
C ALA A 310 20.22 -15.48 4.17
N GLU A 311 21.36 -14.82 4.09
CA GLU A 311 21.65 -13.56 4.77
C GLU A 311 20.84 -12.37 4.20
N ARG A 312 20.34 -12.49 2.96
CA ARG A 312 19.48 -11.49 2.31
C ARG A 312 17.99 -11.66 2.66
N TYR A 313 17.62 -12.71 3.39
CA TYR A 313 16.25 -12.93 3.87
C TYR A 313 16.15 -12.71 5.38
N ARG A 314 15.15 -11.94 5.78
CA ARG A 314 14.80 -11.75 7.19
C ARG A 314 13.32 -12.02 7.40
N GLU A 315 12.99 -12.85 8.40
CA GLU A 315 11.60 -13.03 8.81
C GLU A 315 11.06 -11.74 9.43
N LEU A 316 9.89 -11.29 8.98
CA LEU A 316 9.22 -10.15 9.59
C LEU A 316 8.60 -10.59 10.93
N VAL A 317 9.08 -10.05 12.03
CA VAL A 317 8.65 -10.46 13.39
C VAL A 317 7.27 -9.93 13.74
N VAL A 318 7.00 -8.66 13.37
CA VAL A 318 5.72 -7.97 13.57
C VAL A 318 5.29 -7.33 12.26
N PRO A 319 3.97 -7.22 11.97
CA PRO A 319 3.49 -6.52 10.79
C PRO A 319 3.93 -5.05 10.78
N GLU A 320 4.22 -4.52 9.60
CA GLU A 320 4.30 -3.07 9.41
C GLU A 320 2.90 -2.45 9.57
N MET A 321 2.77 -1.41 10.40
CA MET A 321 1.47 -0.79 10.69
C MET A 321 1.04 0.24 9.62
N ILE A 322 1.50 0.03 8.39
CA ILE A 322 1.04 0.70 7.17
C ILE A 322 0.00 -0.19 6.47
N SER A 323 -0.69 0.32 5.48
CA SER A 323 -1.69 -0.43 4.71
C SER A 323 -1.34 -0.41 3.23
N GLU A 324 -1.84 -1.40 2.50
CA GLU A 324 -1.54 -1.64 1.10
C GLU A 324 -2.78 -2.28 0.44
N ASP A 325 -3.31 -1.69 -0.64
CA ASP A 325 -4.52 -2.18 -1.29
C ASP A 325 -4.29 -3.43 -2.18
N PHE A 326 -3.03 -3.85 -2.37
CA PHE A 326 -2.71 -5.17 -2.92
C PHE A 326 -3.30 -6.31 -2.07
N SER A 327 -3.62 -6.03 -0.80
CA SER A 327 -4.38 -6.94 0.07
C SER A 327 -5.62 -7.50 -0.62
N LEU A 328 -6.31 -6.70 -1.42
CA LEU A 328 -7.51 -7.12 -2.16
C LEU A 328 -7.21 -8.18 -3.23
N PHE A 329 -6.06 -8.10 -3.91
CA PHE A 329 -5.63 -9.16 -4.82
C PHE A 329 -5.26 -10.43 -4.06
N LEU A 330 -4.59 -10.32 -2.90
CA LEU A 330 -4.25 -11.47 -2.06
C LEU A 330 -5.50 -12.14 -1.46
N GLU A 331 -6.52 -11.38 -1.08
CA GLU A 331 -7.82 -11.93 -0.64
C GLU A 331 -8.47 -12.76 -1.74
N GLU A 332 -8.33 -12.32 -3.00
CA GLU A 332 -8.85 -13.06 -4.15
C GLU A 332 -8.05 -14.34 -4.46
N THR A 333 -6.74 -14.31 -4.39
CA THR A 333 -5.89 -15.33 -5.01
C THR A 333 -4.95 -16.08 -4.06
N GLY A 334 -4.68 -15.52 -2.88
CA GLY A 334 -3.51 -15.93 -2.09
C GLY A 334 -2.20 -15.43 -2.70
N GLY A 335 -1.08 -15.90 -2.15
CA GLY A 335 0.27 -15.53 -2.57
C GLY A 335 1.05 -14.76 -1.52
N ALA A 336 1.92 -13.83 -1.93
CA ALA A 336 2.78 -13.12 -1.00
C ALA A 336 3.05 -11.66 -1.36
N PHE A 337 3.28 -10.86 -0.31
CA PHE A 337 3.81 -9.51 -0.40
C PHE A 337 5.17 -9.43 0.28
N VAL A 338 6.17 -8.87 -0.42
CA VAL A 338 7.57 -8.87 0.02
C VAL A 338 8.04 -7.46 0.24
N LEU A 339 8.53 -7.16 1.44
CA LEU A 339 9.18 -5.89 1.73
C LEU A 339 10.65 -5.97 1.32
N VAL A 340 11.14 -4.97 0.59
CA VAL A 340 12.48 -4.90 0.05
C VAL A 340 13.19 -3.68 0.60
N GLY A 341 14.31 -3.86 1.29
CA GLY A 341 15.15 -2.77 1.74
C GLY A 341 15.76 -2.02 0.57
N ALA A 342 15.65 -0.70 0.58
CA ALA A 342 16.21 0.20 -0.42
C ALA A 342 16.83 1.46 0.22
N ALA A 343 17.35 1.35 1.46
CA ALA A 343 18.03 2.46 2.11
C ALA A 343 19.29 2.86 1.33
N MET A 344 19.50 4.17 1.21
CA MET A 344 20.76 4.70 0.68
C MET A 344 21.95 4.26 1.55
N PRO A 345 23.17 4.21 1.01
CA PRO A 345 24.34 3.87 1.82
C PRO A 345 24.47 4.71 3.08
N GLY A 346 24.69 4.07 4.24
CA GLY A 346 24.77 4.69 5.57
C GLY A 346 24.05 3.86 6.62
N GLU A 347 23.60 4.51 7.71
CA GLU A 347 22.83 3.87 8.75
C GLU A 347 21.31 3.86 8.34
N PRO A 348 20.72 2.69 8.01
CA PRO A 348 19.33 2.63 7.51
C PRO A 348 18.31 3.31 8.45
N GLN A 349 18.48 3.17 9.76
CA GLN A 349 17.55 3.71 10.75
C GLN A 349 17.55 5.24 10.85
N THR A 350 18.53 5.91 10.24
CA THR A 350 18.63 7.38 10.20
C THR A 350 18.13 7.96 8.88
N GLN A 351 17.77 7.11 7.92
CA GLN A 351 17.25 7.55 6.63
C GLN A 351 15.82 8.11 6.76
N PRO A 352 15.47 9.15 5.98
CA PRO A 352 14.08 9.58 5.87
C PRO A 352 13.19 8.42 5.43
N THR A 353 12.06 8.23 6.12
CA THR A 353 11.12 7.14 5.82
C THR A 353 10.32 7.44 4.54
N ASN A 354 9.71 6.41 3.98
CA ASN A 354 8.71 6.58 2.92
C ASN A 354 7.72 7.70 3.29
N HIS A 355 7.21 8.43 2.31
CA HIS A 355 6.35 9.62 2.41
C HIS A 355 7.06 10.90 2.91
N SER A 356 8.34 10.84 3.32
CA SER A 356 9.12 12.05 3.57
C SER A 356 9.44 12.80 2.27
N PRO A 357 9.43 14.14 2.24
CA PRO A 357 9.93 14.91 1.10
C PRO A 357 11.42 14.67 0.81
N GLU A 358 12.17 14.19 1.78
CA GLU A 358 13.59 13.86 1.69
C GLU A 358 13.82 12.35 1.43
N ALA A 359 12.76 11.53 1.25
CA ALA A 359 12.91 10.09 1.03
C ALA A 359 13.76 9.80 -0.22
N ARG A 360 14.71 8.88 -0.07
CA ARG A 360 15.59 8.41 -1.16
C ARG A 360 15.64 6.90 -1.14
N PHE A 361 15.76 6.34 -2.34
CA PHE A 361 15.79 4.90 -2.51
C PHE A 361 17.00 4.49 -3.36
N ASP A 362 17.73 3.49 -2.90
CA ASP A 362 18.80 2.86 -3.66
C ASP A 362 18.22 2.08 -4.85
N ASP A 363 18.39 2.62 -6.06
CA ASP A 363 17.86 2.03 -7.28
C ASP A 363 18.64 0.78 -7.74
N SER A 364 19.74 0.45 -7.08
CA SER A 364 20.48 -0.80 -7.31
C SER A 364 19.67 -2.07 -6.96
N VAL A 365 18.57 -1.94 -6.21
CA VAL A 365 17.66 -3.06 -5.88
C VAL A 365 16.70 -3.42 -7.03
N VAL A 366 16.56 -2.58 -8.05
CA VAL A 366 15.64 -2.83 -9.17
C VAL A 366 15.91 -4.16 -9.90
N PRO A 367 17.17 -4.55 -10.21
CA PRO A 367 17.48 -5.87 -10.76
C PRO A 367 17.10 -7.02 -9.82
N ASP A 368 17.24 -6.84 -8.51
CA ASP A 368 16.90 -7.86 -7.52
C ASP A 368 15.37 -8.05 -7.47
N VAL A 369 14.59 -6.96 -7.46
CA VAL A 369 13.12 -6.99 -7.56
C VAL A 369 12.68 -7.68 -8.85
N THR A 370 13.33 -7.37 -9.97
CA THR A 370 13.09 -8.00 -11.29
C THR A 370 13.23 -9.52 -11.19
N SER A 371 14.36 -9.99 -10.70
CA SER A 371 14.68 -11.42 -10.64
C SER A 371 13.78 -12.14 -9.64
N LEU A 372 13.49 -11.54 -8.49
CA LEU A 372 12.58 -12.11 -7.50
C LEU A 372 11.19 -12.34 -8.09
N LEU A 373 10.57 -11.31 -8.69
CA LEU A 373 9.23 -11.42 -9.26
C LEU A 373 9.18 -12.47 -10.38
N ALA A 374 10.17 -12.49 -11.27
CA ALA A 374 10.23 -13.48 -12.33
C ALA A 374 10.36 -14.92 -11.80
N GLU A 375 11.24 -15.16 -10.83
CA GLU A 375 11.43 -16.47 -10.23
C GLU A 375 10.22 -16.95 -9.43
N LEU A 376 9.56 -16.06 -8.66
CA LEU A 376 8.34 -16.41 -7.96
C LEU A 376 7.27 -16.91 -8.92
N ALA A 377 7.06 -16.20 -10.04
CA ALA A 377 6.08 -16.62 -11.05
C ALA A 377 6.43 -17.97 -11.68
N ILE A 378 7.67 -18.16 -12.12
CA ILE A 378 8.15 -19.42 -12.76
C ILE A 378 8.00 -20.60 -11.81
N ARG A 379 8.45 -20.46 -10.56
CA ARG A 379 8.41 -21.53 -9.56
C ARG A 379 6.98 -21.89 -9.17
N GLN A 380 6.12 -20.88 -8.99
CA GLN A 380 4.70 -21.10 -8.68
C GLN A 380 4.01 -21.89 -9.80
N LEU A 381 4.19 -21.50 -11.06
CA LEU A 381 3.62 -22.19 -12.21
C LEU A 381 4.13 -23.63 -12.35
N ASN A 382 5.44 -23.84 -12.14
CA ASN A 382 6.06 -25.15 -12.25
C ASN A 382 5.61 -26.08 -11.12
N SER A 383 5.45 -25.59 -9.89
CA SER A 383 4.96 -26.39 -8.76
C SER A 383 3.52 -26.87 -9.00
N ALA A 384 2.63 -25.97 -9.47
CA ALA A 384 1.24 -26.30 -9.78
C ALA A 384 1.12 -27.33 -10.91
N THR A 385 1.97 -27.23 -11.95
CA THR A 385 1.94 -28.14 -13.10
C THR A 385 2.45 -29.56 -12.71
N ASN A 386 3.42 -29.65 -11.80
CA ASN A 386 3.96 -30.94 -11.33
C ASN A 386 3.04 -31.63 -10.30
N GLY A 387 2.28 -30.85 -9.50
CA GLY A 387 1.29 -31.38 -8.54
C GLY A 387 0.08 -32.05 -9.18
N THR A 388 -0.26 -31.67 -10.41
CA THR A 388 -1.41 -32.23 -11.16
C THR A 388 -1.10 -33.61 -11.78
N LYS A 389 0.17 -34.08 -11.73
CA LYS A 389 0.60 -35.37 -12.26
C LYS A 389 0.68 -36.50 -11.19
N ARG A 390 0.28 -36.23 -9.96
CA ARG A 390 0.17 -37.23 -8.88
C ARG A 390 -1.31 -37.41 -8.55
#